data_5360370ded8ff79767bf92c75dd0e513
#
_entry.id   5360370ded8ff79767bf92c75dd0e513
#
_cell.length_a   1.000
_cell.length_b   1.000
_cell.length_c   1.000
_cell.angle_alpha   90.00
_cell.angle_beta   90.00
_cell.angle_gamma   90.00
#
_symmetry.space_group_name_H-M   'P 1'
#
loop_
_entity.id
_entity.type
_entity.pdbx_description
1 polymer ?
#
loop_
_entity_poly.entity_id
_entity_poly.type
_entity_poly.pdbx_seq_one_letter_code
_entity_poly.pdbx_strand_id
1 'polypeptide(L)'
;MGSRSRSGSAGSEGRGVRSAIGILTLAALVGGLPMVALCADPVVPPAIQAAMTVKMLEYDRALKTWAGSRLTVGIITKAGGANASEFTQALTGRDAQGVPLKPLEYVYRDADSLTRWIETNGVRLACLSPDLGDDARAAILSALATRKLPTLAATRAQFQNGATLGIVVKEGKPHILVSLAASRAAGMDLDPKLLQLAEVVR
;
A
#
# COMPACT_ATOMS: atom_id res chain seq x y z
N MET A 1 10.95 22.63 -62.30
CA MET A 1 12.33 23.06 -62.50
C MET A 1 13.15 22.29 -61.51
N GLY A 2 13.78 21.29 -61.87
CA GLY A 2 15.02 21.08 -62.60
C GLY A 2 16.07 20.77 -61.56
N SER A 3 16.86 19.80 -61.52
CA SER A 3 17.52 18.97 -62.48
C SER A 3 18.57 18.18 -61.74
N ARG A 4 18.62 16.85 -61.84
CA ARG A 4 19.77 16.08 -62.37
C ARG A 4 21.13 16.33 -61.70
N SER A 5 22.02 15.40 -61.45
CA SER A 5 22.28 14.11 -62.10
C SER A 5 23.58 13.52 -61.48
N ARG A 6 23.71 12.20 -61.56
CA ARG A 6 24.90 11.39 -61.98
C ARG A 6 26.06 11.26 -61.02
N SER A 7 26.48 10.11 -60.66
CA SER A 7 26.99 8.91 -61.40
C SER A 7 28.51 8.79 -61.25
N GLY A 8 28.95 7.60 -61.08
CA GLY A 8 30.30 7.12 -61.34
C GLY A 8 30.82 6.25 -60.21
N SER A 9 30.82 4.99 -60.23
CA SER A 9 31.49 4.05 -61.15
C SER A 9 32.85 3.63 -60.60
N ALA A 10 32.88 2.32 -60.40
CA ALA A 10 33.97 1.38 -60.69
C ALA A 10 35.27 1.52 -59.88
N GLY A 11 35.68 0.49 -59.27
CA GLY A 11 36.22 -0.74 -59.70
C GLY A 11 37.53 -0.96 -58.97
N SER A 12 37.83 -2.07 -58.48
CA SER A 12 38.83 -3.02 -58.97
C SER A 12 39.24 -3.98 -57.90
N GLU A 13 39.28 -5.17 -58.35
CA GLU A 13 39.87 -6.40 -57.86
C GLU A 13 41.26 -6.24 -57.21
N GLY A 14 41.51 -7.07 -56.25
CA GLY A 14 42.86 -7.29 -55.72
C GLY A 14 42.89 -8.52 -54.79
N ARG A 15 43.08 -9.62 -55.41
CA ARG A 15 43.54 -10.91 -54.92
C ARG A 15 44.40 -10.89 -53.66
N GLY A 16 44.11 -11.81 -52.73
CA GLY A 16 45.14 -12.78 -52.35
C GLY A 16 45.59 -12.73 -50.89
N VAL A 17 45.58 -13.87 -50.40
CA VAL A 17 46.50 -14.55 -49.48
C VAL A 17 45.92 -15.01 -48.16
N ARG A 18 45.92 -16.30 -48.11
CA ARG A 18 45.78 -17.26 -46.99
C ARG A 18 46.54 -16.83 -45.72
N SER A 19 45.96 -16.98 -44.57
CA SER A 19 46.45 -17.89 -43.54
C SER A 19 45.99 -17.49 -42.15
N ALA A 20 45.83 -18.51 -41.42
CA ALA A 20 45.93 -18.65 -39.97
C ALA A 20 44.62 -18.60 -39.16
N ILE A 21 44.29 -19.80 -38.90
CA ILE A 21 43.46 -20.31 -37.79
C ILE A 21 43.87 -19.62 -36.49
N GLY A 22 42.97 -18.87 -35.91
CA GLY A 22 43.02 -18.38 -34.55
C GLY A 22 41.68 -18.66 -33.91
N ILE A 23 41.54 -19.81 -33.27
CA ILE A 23 40.38 -20.14 -32.46
C ILE A 23 40.46 -19.24 -31.23
N LEU A 24 39.77 -18.14 -31.24
CA LEU A 24 39.55 -17.31 -30.04
C LEU A 24 38.24 -17.80 -29.41
N THR A 25 38.38 -18.69 -28.44
CA THR A 25 37.33 -19.10 -27.52
C THR A 25 36.92 -17.87 -26.69
N LEU A 26 35.86 -17.18 -27.13
CA LEU A 26 35.24 -16.14 -26.34
C LEU A 26 34.40 -16.83 -25.28
N ALA A 27 35.00 -17.01 -24.08
CA ALA A 27 34.29 -17.42 -22.88
C ALA A 27 33.28 -16.33 -22.53
N ALA A 28 32.03 -16.57 -22.89
CA ALA A 28 30.89 -15.77 -22.45
C ALA A 28 30.74 -15.94 -20.92
N LEU A 29 31.30 -15.01 -20.19
CA LEU A 29 31.06 -14.84 -18.75
C LEU A 29 29.63 -14.33 -18.60
N VAL A 30 28.65 -15.25 -18.61
CA VAL A 30 27.28 -14.96 -18.22
C VAL A 30 27.31 -14.73 -16.70
N GLY A 31 27.61 -13.50 -16.34
CA GLY A 31 27.43 -13.02 -14.96
C GLY A 31 25.95 -13.06 -14.63
N GLY A 32 25.51 -14.12 -13.98
CA GLY A 32 24.20 -14.20 -13.36
C GLY A 32 24.09 -13.10 -12.30
N LEU A 33 23.52 -11.97 -12.67
CA LEU A 33 23.05 -11.00 -11.69
C LEU A 33 22.01 -11.70 -10.83
N PRO A 34 22.16 -11.76 -9.50
CA PRO A 34 21.11 -12.25 -8.63
C PRO A 34 19.93 -11.32 -8.85
N MET A 35 18.89 -11.83 -9.48
CA MET A 35 17.60 -11.17 -9.56
C MET A 35 17.05 -11.16 -8.14
N VAL A 36 17.35 -10.09 -7.39
CA VAL A 36 16.72 -9.83 -6.10
C VAL A 36 15.25 -9.59 -6.42
N ALA A 37 14.48 -10.67 -6.35
CA ALA A 37 13.03 -10.55 -6.38
C ALA A 37 12.66 -9.66 -5.18
N LEU A 38 12.26 -8.41 -5.45
CA LEU A 38 11.57 -7.58 -4.47
C LEU A 38 10.26 -8.32 -4.18
N CYS A 39 10.28 -9.20 -3.18
CA CYS A 39 9.07 -9.79 -2.64
C CYS A 39 8.28 -8.66 -1.99
N ALA A 40 7.34 -8.07 -2.73
CA ALA A 40 6.33 -7.24 -2.13
C ALA A 40 5.57 -8.09 -1.09
N ASP A 41 5.38 -7.55 0.11
CA ASP A 41 4.60 -8.23 1.14
C ASP A 41 3.23 -8.62 0.57
N PRO A 42 2.80 -9.87 0.75
CA PRO A 42 1.49 -10.29 0.28
C PRO A 42 0.41 -9.46 0.97
N VAL A 43 -0.52 -8.95 0.19
CA VAL A 43 -1.61 -8.08 0.65
C VAL A 43 -2.90 -8.89 0.74
N VAL A 44 -3.68 -8.64 1.79
CA VAL A 44 -5.01 -9.24 1.94
C VAL A 44 -5.94 -8.68 0.87
N PRO A 45 -6.72 -9.52 0.16
CA PRO A 45 -7.69 -9.05 -0.84
C PRO A 45 -8.66 -8.01 -0.25
N PRO A 46 -9.00 -6.93 -0.99
CA PRO A 46 -9.79 -5.81 -0.48
C PRO A 46 -11.14 -6.20 0.14
N ALA A 47 -11.84 -7.15 -0.45
CA ALA A 47 -13.12 -7.64 0.09
C ALA A 47 -12.98 -8.32 1.46
N ILE A 48 -11.91 -9.11 1.66
CA ILE A 48 -11.59 -9.76 2.93
C ILE A 48 -11.15 -8.71 3.95
N GLN A 49 -10.30 -7.76 3.52
CA GLN A 49 -9.84 -6.66 4.36
C GLN A 49 -11.04 -5.82 4.86
N ALA A 50 -12.01 -5.51 4.00
CA ALA A 50 -13.23 -4.80 4.38
C ALA A 50 -14.07 -5.59 5.40
N ALA A 51 -14.28 -6.88 5.19
CA ALA A 51 -15.02 -7.73 6.12
C ALA A 51 -14.33 -7.81 7.48
N MET A 52 -13.00 -7.95 7.51
CA MET A 52 -12.23 -7.96 8.76
C MET A 52 -12.24 -6.60 9.44
N THR A 53 -12.20 -5.49 8.69
CA THR A 53 -12.30 -4.14 9.25
C THR A 53 -13.63 -3.94 9.98
N VAL A 54 -14.75 -4.29 9.34
CA VAL A 54 -16.07 -4.24 9.97
C VAL A 54 -16.08 -5.09 11.24
N LYS A 55 -15.56 -6.33 11.14
CA LYS A 55 -15.51 -7.24 12.28
C LYS A 55 -14.69 -6.70 13.44
N MET A 56 -13.53 -6.09 13.19
CA MET A 56 -12.73 -5.46 14.26
C MET A 56 -13.48 -4.30 14.92
N LEU A 57 -14.19 -3.47 14.13
CA LEU A 57 -15.00 -2.38 14.66
C LEU A 57 -16.19 -2.87 15.49
N GLU A 58 -16.76 -4.05 15.19
CA GLU A 58 -17.79 -4.67 16.00
C GLU A 58 -17.28 -5.07 17.40
N TYR A 59 -15.99 -5.31 17.57
CA TYR A 59 -15.35 -5.60 18.85
C TYR A 59 -14.79 -4.36 19.57
N ASP A 60 -15.03 -3.15 19.07
CA ASP A 60 -14.67 -1.93 19.77
C ASP A 60 -15.87 -1.42 20.56
N ARG A 61 -15.81 -1.58 21.90
CA ARG A 61 -16.88 -1.16 22.81
C ARG A 61 -17.07 0.37 22.85
N ALA A 62 -16.05 1.13 22.49
CA ALA A 62 -16.11 2.59 22.41
C ALA A 62 -16.50 3.13 21.02
N LEU A 63 -16.78 2.25 20.03
CA LEU A 63 -17.03 2.65 18.64
C LEU A 63 -18.03 3.80 18.54
N LYS A 64 -19.19 3.68 19.16
CA LYS A 64 -20.26 4.70 19.10
C LYS A 64 -19.85 6.04 19.72
N THR A 65 -18.92 6.00 20.69
CA THR A 65 -18.44 7.21 21.36
C THR A 65 -17.53 8.03 20.44
N TRP A 66 -16.55 7.40 19.78
CA TRP A 66 -15.61 8.13 18.96
C TRP A 66 -16.05 8.26 17.49
N ALA A 67 -16.85 7.32 16.96
CA ALA A 67 -17.36 7.38 15.59
C ALA A 67 -18.58 8.30 15.46
N GLY A 68 -19.40 8.43 16.52
CA GLY A 68 -20.66 9.15 16.49
C GLY A 68 -21.76 8.41 15.71
N SER A 69 -22.65 9.15 15.05
CA SER A 69 -23.78 8.57 14.29
C SER A 69 -23.40 7.97 12.95
N ARG A 70 -22.18 8.25 12.44
CA ARG A 70 -21.63 7.75 11.18
C ARG A 70 -20.10 7.74 11.26
N LEU A 71 -19.51 6.66 10.84
CA LEU A 71 -18.06 6.54 10.79
C LEU A 71 -17.54 6.88 9.40
N THR A 72 -16.91 8.04 9.26
CA THR A 72 -16.18 8.38 8.03
C THR A 72 -14.81 7.69 8.03
N VAL A 73 -14.60 6.81 7.06
CA VAL A 73 -13.37 6.03 6.87
C VAL A 73 -12.57 6.65 5.72
N GLY A 74 -11.41 7.21 6.03
CA GLY A 74 -10.50 7.76 5.03
C GLY A 74 -9.57 6.69 4.49
N ILE A 75 -9.59 6.42 3.20
CA ILE A 75 -8.70 5.46 2.54
C ILE A 75 -7.60 6.25 1.84
N ILE A 76 -6.40 6.20 2.42
CA ILE A 76 -5.25 6.97 1.95
C ILE A 76 -4.44 6.11 0.99
N THR A 77 -4.28 6.57 -0.24
CA THR A 77 -3.62 5.83 -1.33
C THR A 77 -2.61 6.70 -2.07
N LYS A 78 -1.73 6.06 -2.82
CA LYS A 78 -0.93 6.71 -3.86
C LYS A 78 -1.77 6.83 -5.14
N ALA A 79 -1.42 7.75 -6.03
CA ALA A 79 -2.14 7.93 -7.30
C ALA A 79 -2.28 6.61 -8.08
N GLY A 80 -3.51 6.25 -8.45
CA GLY A 80 -3.81 5.07 -9.27
C GLY A 80 -3.90 3.73 -8.53
N GLY A 81 -4.05 3.73 -7.21
CA GLY A 81 -4.17 2.49 -6.41
C GLY A 81 -5.49 1.74 -6.63
N ALA A 82 -5.49 0.68 -7.45
CA ALA A 82 -6.69 -0.14 -7.70
C ALA A 82 -7.26 -0.76 -6.42
N ASN A 83 -6.40 -1.21 -5.50
CA ASN A 83 -6.82 -1.80 -4.22
C ASN A 83 -7.65 -0.85 -3.34
N ALA A 84 -7.40 0.47 -3.42
CA ALA A 84 -8.15 1.45 -2.64
C ALA A 84 -9.60 1.55 -3.10
N SER A 85 -9.86 1.60 -4.40
CA SER A 85 -11.20 1.68 -4.97
C SER A 85 -12.00 0.42 -4.70
N GLU A 86 -11.40 -0.77 -4.81
CA GLU A 86 -12.05 -2.04 -4.46
C GLU A 86 -12.38 -2.09 -2.97
N PHE A 87 -11.47 -1.63 -2.10
CA PHE A 87 -11.69 -1.57 -0.67
C PHE A 87 -12.81 -0.57 -0.30
N THR A 88 -12.80 0.61 -0.92
CA THR A 88 -13.87 1.61 -0.81
C THR A 88 -15.22 1.01 -1.17
N GLN A 89 -15.30 0.34 -2.33
CA GLN A 89 -16.50 -0.31 -2.79
C GLN A 89 -16.97 -1.40 -1.81
N ALA A 90 -16.04 -2.22 -1.31
CA ALA A 90 -16.34 -3.29 -0.36
C ALA A 90 -16.82 -2.80 1.01
N LEU A 91 -16.48 -1.56 1.42
CA LEU A 91 -16.98 -0.93 2.65
C LEU A 91 -18.29 -0.17 2.45
N THR A 92 -18.63 0.20 1.21
CA THR A 92 -19.83 0.99 0.91
C THR A 92 -21.11 0.21 1.29
N GLY A 93 -22.01 0.89 2.01
CA GLY A 93 -23.26 0.30 2.47
C GLY A 93 -23.13 -0.65 3.66
N ARG A 94 -21.95 -0.80 4.24
CA ARG A 94 -21.74 -1.57 5.47
C ARG A 94 -21.92 -0.71 6.71
N ASP A 95 -22.18 -1.37 7.82
CA ASP A 95 -22.20 -0.79 9.16
C ASP A 95 -21.42 -1.67 10.15
N ALA A 96 -21.06 -1.09 11.29
CA ALA A 96 -20.52 -1.80 12.44
C ALA A 96 -21.29 -1.36 13.69
N GLN A 97 -21.84 -2.29 14.45
CA GLN A 97 -22.71 -2.02 15.63
C GLN A 97 -23.89 -1.06 15.33
N GLY A 98 -24.41 -1.04 14.08
CA GLY A 98 -25.43 -0.12 13.64
C GLY A 98 -24.92 1.30 13.32
N VAL A 99 -23.57 1.53 13.31
CA VAL A 99 -22.95 2.78 12.86
C VAL A 99 -22.61 2.62 11.37
N PRO A 100 -23.29 3.35 10.45
CA PRO A 100 -23.02 3.24 9.02
C PRO A 100 -21.64 3.77 8.68
N LEU A 101 -20.95 3.05 7.79
CA LEU A 101 -19.63 3.41 7.29
C LEU A 101 -19.75 4.32 6.07
N LYS A 102 -18.96 5.39 6.03
CA LYS A 102 -18.80 6.27 4.88
C LYS A 102 -17.35 6.26 4.42
N PRO A 103 -16.97 5.36 3.49
CA PRO A 103 -15.61 5.36 2.95
C PRO A 103 -15.40 6.53 2.01
N LEU A 104 -14.22 7.16 2.09
CA LEU A 104 -13.77 8.25 1.23
C LEU A 104 -12.32 8.00 0.85
N GLU A 105 -11.99 8.10 -0.43
CA GLU A 105 -10.62 7.98 -0.91
C GLU A 105 -9.89 9.32 -0.87
N TYR A 106 -8.60 9.26 -0.55
CA TYR A 106 -7.69 10.39 -0.60
C TYR A 106 -6.38 10.00 -1.26
N VAL A 107 -6.05 10.68 -2.35
CA VAL A 107 -4.74 10.56 -2.98
C VAL A 107 -3.76 11.43 -2.22
N TYR A 108 -2.81 10.79 -1.54
CA TYR A 108 -1.81 11.48 -0.71
C TYR A 108 -0.91 12.40 -1.55
N ARG A 109 -0.76 13.62 -1.09
CA ARG A 109 0.13 14.64 -1.66
C ARG A 109 1.19 15.06 -0.64
N ASP A 110 0.73 15.59 0.50
CA ASP A 110 1.53 16.07 1.61
C ASP A 110 0.75 16.01 2.92
N ALA A 111 1.44 16.19 4.06
CA ALA A 111 0.84 16.08 5.39
C ALA A 111 -0.18 17.18 5.70
N ASP A 112 0.05 18.40 5.19
CA ASP A 112 -0.85 19.54 5.46
C ASP A 112 -2.17 19.39 4.70
N SER A 113 -2.09 18.95 3.45
CA SER A 113 -3.27 18.66 2.63
C SER A 113 -4.08 17.50 3.21
N LEU A 114 -3.40 16.44 3.66
CA LEU A 114 -4.04 15.30 4.36
C LEU A 114 -4.78 15.78 5.60
N THR A 115 -4.11 16.58 6.42
CA THR A 115 -4.67 17.14 7.65
C THR A 115 -5.95 17.93 7.40
N ARG A 116 -5.91 18.86 6.46
CA ARG A 116 -7.09 19.66 6.07
C ARG A 116 -8.22 18.78 5.54
N TRP A 117 -7.88 17.78 4.73
CA TRP A 117 -8.87 16.86 4.19
C TRP A 117 -9.56 16.03 5.28
N ILE A 118 -8.81 15.54 6.27
CA ILE A 118 -9.35 14.82 7.44
C ILE A 118 -10.34 15.68 8.20
N GLU A 119 -9.98 16.92 8.50
CA GLU A 119 -10.81 17.86 9.24
C GLU A 119 -12.08 18.23 8.46
N THR A 120 -11.94 18.60 7.18
CA THR A 120 -13.06 18.98 6.32
C THR A 120 -14.09 17.87 6.14
N ASN A 121 -13.62 16.63 6.04
CA ASN A 121 -14.51 15.48 5.80
C ASN A 121 -14.91 14.74 7.09
N GLY A 122 -14.42 15.17 8.24
CA GLY A 122 -14.71 14.53 9.53
C GLY A 122 -14.26 13.07 9.58
N VAL A 123 -13.08 12.76 9.02
CA VAL A 123 -12.54 11.40 9.03
C VAL A 123 -12.24 10.97 10.47
N ARG A 124 -12.69 9.78 10.85
CA ARG A 124 -12.53 9.20 12.18
C ARG A 124 -11.73 7.91 12.21
N LEU A 125 -11.55 7.25 11.08
CA LEU A 125 -10.66 6.10 10.89
C LEU A 125 -9.88 6.30 9.60
N ALA A 126 -8.56 6.12 9.63
CA ALA A 126 -7.70 6.18 8.44
C ALA A 126 -7.20 4.79 8.07
N CYS A 127 -7.48 4.35 6.86
CA CYS A 127 -6.97 3.11 6.29
C CYS A 127 -5.85 3.42 5.30
N LEU A 128 -4.71 2.77 5.47
CA LEU A 128 -3.53 2.96 4.63
C LEU A 128 -3.53 1.93 3.50
N SER A 129 -3.47 2.38 2.27
CA SER A 129 -3.30 1.49 1.11
C SER A 129 -1.86 0.92 1.09
N PRO A 130 -1.68 -0.33 0.61
CA PRO A 130 -0.37 -0.97 0.58
C PRO A 130 0.63 -0.32 -0.39
N ASP A 131 0.15 0.49 -1.34
CA ASP A 131 0.93 1.16 -2.37
C ASP A 131 1.68 2.43 -1.89
N LEU A 132 1.49 2.83 -0.63
CA LEU A 132 2.17 3.97 -0.04
C LEU A 132 3.66 3.68 0.18
N GLY A 133 4.53 4.51 -0.39
CA GLY A 133 5.98 4.44 -0.16
C GLY A 133 6.37 4.78 1.28
N ASP A 134 7.60 4.44 1.67
CA ASP A 134 8.07 4.54 3.06
C ASP A 134 8.02 5.97 3.60
N ASP A 135 8.48 6.95 2.82
CA ASP A 135 8.49 8.36 3.23
C ASP A 135 7.07 8.90 3.45
N ALA A 136 6.17 8.62 2.50
CA ALA A 136 4.77 9.01 2.62
C ALA A 136 4.12 8.36 3.83
N ARG A 137 4.38 7.09 4.07
CA ARG A 137 3.88 6.31 5.20
C ARG A 137 4.27 6.89 6.53
N ALA A 138 5.55 7.21 6.72
CA ALA A 138 6.06 7.81 7.96
C ALA A 138 5.41 9.19 8.22
N ALA A 139 5.33 10.05 7.21
CA ALA A 139 4.70 11.36 7.32
C ALA A 139 3.19 11.25 7.64
N ILE A 140 2.47 10.34 6.97
CA ILE A 140 1.05 10.09 7.22
C ILE A 140 0.83 9.64 8.65
N LEU A 141 1.54 8.59 9.10
CA LEU A 141 1.35 8.02 10.44
C LEU A 141 1.68 9.02 11.54
N SER A 142 2.72 9.85 11.35
CA SER A 142 3.06 10.94 12.27
C SER A 142 1.91 11.97 12.38
N ALA A 143 1.35 12.40 11.25
CA ALA A 143 0.24 13.35 11.22
C ALA A 143 -1.03 12.78 11.88
N LEU A 144 -1.32 11.49 11.67
CA LEU A 144 -2.48 10.80 12.24
C LEU A 144 -2.32 10.55 13.74
N ALA A 145 -1.12 10.18 14.20
CA ALA A 145 -0.82 9.97 15.63
C ALA A 145 -0.99 11.26 16.45
N THR A 146 -0.55 12.42 15.93
CA THR A 146 -0.73 13.71 16.57
C THR A 146 -2.21 14.02 16.85
N ARG A 147 -3.10 13.51 16.00
CA ARG A 147 -4.57 13.67 16.12
C ARG A 147 -5.26 12.55 16.89
N LYS A 148 -4.50 11.56 17.37
CA LYS A 148 -5.04 10.36 18.02
C LYS A 148 -6.09 9.66 17.15
N LEU A 149 -5.91 9.68 15.84
CA LEU A 149 -6.84 9.07 14.91
C LEU A 149 -6.54 7.57 14.78
N PRO A 150 -7.53 6.67 14.96
CA PRO A 150 -7.35 5.26 14.70
C PRO A 150 -6.88 5.01 13.27
N THR A 151 -5.90 4.14 13.10
CA THR A 151 -5.30 3.83 11.81
C THR A 151 -5.32 2.33 11.54
N LEU A 152 -5.63 1.96 10.30
CA LEU A 152 -5.57 0.58 9.82
C LEU A 152 -4.47 0.42 8.79
N ALA A 153 -3.52 -0.44 9.08
CA ALA A 153 -2.42 -0.81 8.19
C ALA A 153 -2.81 -2.00 7.30
N ALA A 154 -2.41 -1.96 6.03
CA ALA A 154 -2.54 -3.06 5.08
C ALA A 154 -1.28 -3.93 5.00
N THR A 155 -0.15 -3.47 5.55
CA THR A 155 1.12 -4.19 5.57
C THR A 155 1.73 -4.20 6.96
N ARG A 156 2.60 -5.20 7.24
CA ARG A 156 3.31 -5.27 8.52
C ARG A 156 4.22 -4.07 8.74
N ALA A 157 4.87 -3.59 7.70
CA ALA A 157 5.72 -2.41 7.78
C ALA A 157 4.93 -1.15 8.19
N GLN A 158 3.72 -0.95 7.64
CA GLN A 158 2.85 0.15 8.07
C GLN A 158 2.46 0.02 9.55
N PHE A 159 2.16 -1.18 10.00
CA PHE A 159 1.81 -1.43 11.40
C PHE A 159 3.00 -1.17 12.35
N GLN A 160 4.19 -1.63 12.01
CA GLN A 160 5.41 -1.40 12.80
C GLN A 160 5.79 0.08 12.89
N ASN A 161 5.41 0.89 11.92
CA ASN A 161 5.60 2.35 11.93
C ASN A 161 4.55 3.11 12.76
N GLY A 162 3.74 2.42 13.56
CA GLY A 162 2.86 3.03 14.57
C GLY A 162 1.38 3.07 14.23
N ALA A 163 0.90 2.26 13.28
CA ALA A 163 -0.53 2.13 13.07
C ALA A 163 -1.21 1.43 14.26
N THR A 164 -2.47 1.78 14.48
CA THR A 164 -3.29 1.28 15.60
C THR A 164 -3.68 -0.18 15.42
N LEU A 165 -4.13 -0.51 14.22
CA LEU A 165 -4.60 -1.83 13.80
C LEU A 165 -3.88 -2.24 12.52
N GLY A 166 -3.85 -3.53 12.23
CA GLY A 166 -3.33 -4.04 10.96
C GLY A 166 -4.07 -5.30 10.52
N ILE A 167 -4.20 -5.44 9.20
CA ILE A 167 -4.66 -6.67 8.56
C ILE A 167 -3.58 -7.08 7.57
N VAL A 168 -2.86 -8.15 7.89
CA VAL A 168 -1.69 -8.59 7.13
C VAL A 168 -1.82 -10.05 6.75
N VAL A 169 -1.03 -10.49 5.78
CA VAL A 169 -0.90 -11.92 5.47
C VAL A 169 0.23 -12.51 6.31
N LYS A 170 -0.06 -13.60 7.00
CA LYS A 170 0.93 -14.44 7.71
C LYS A 170 0.66 -15.90 7.36
N GLU A 171 1.67 -16.59 6.85
CA GLU A 171 1.54 -18.01 6.42
C GLU A 171 0.37 -18.24 5.43
N GLY A 172 0.19 -17.30 4.51
CA GLY A 172 -0.88 -17.36 3.50
C GLY A 172 -2.29 -17.07 4.02
N LYS A 173 -2.45 -16.67 5.29
CA LYS A 173 -3.75 -16.37 5.91
C LYS A 173 -3.82 -14.92 6.40
N PRO A 174 -5.00 -14.29 6.36
CA PRO A 174 -5.20 -12.99 6.98
C PRO A 174 -5.03 -13.04 8.50
N HIS A 175 -4.24 -12.13 9.05
CA HIS A 175 -4.02 -11.97 10.47
C HIS A 175 -4.31 -10.54 10.93
N ILE A 176 -4.87 -10.40 12.12
CA ILE A 176 -5.12 -9.11 12.77
C ILE A 176 -3.93 -8.76 13.64
N LEU A 177 -3.46 -7.53 13.52
CA LEU A 177 -2.46 -6.93 14.40
C LEU A 177 -3.12 -5.82 15.21
N VAL A 178 -2.79 -5.72 16.49
CA VAL A 178 -3.31 -4.70 17.41
C VAL A 178 -2.17 -4.10 18.22
N SER A 179 -2.01 -2.78 18.15
CA SER A 179 -1.18 -2.01 19.07
C SER A 179 -2.06 -1.52 20.23
N LEU A 180 -1.93 -2.12 21.42
CA LEU A 180 -2.74 -1.72 22.58
C LEU A 180 -2.49 -0.27 22.99
N ALA A 181 -1.23 0.17 22.94
CA ALA A 181 -0.88 1.55 23.30
C ALA A 181 -1.52 2.55 22.33
N ALA A 182 -1.38 2.31 21.01
CA ALA A 182 -1.95 3.19 19.99
C ALA A 182 -3.49 3.13 19.99
N SER A 183 -4.12 1.96 20.20
CA SER A 183 -5.58 1.81 20.28
C SER A 183 -6.15 2.63 21.43
N ARG A 184 -5.57 2.53 22.62
CA ARG A 184 -6.00 3.30 23.78
C ARG A 184 -5.79 4.81 23.59
N ALA A 185 -4.65 5.20 23.01
CA ALA A 185 -4.37 6.61 22.69
C ALA A 185 -5.38 7.20 21.69
N ALA A 186 -5.88 6.37 20.77
CA ALA A 186 -6.91 6.73 19.79
C ALA A 186 -8.36 6.65 20.34
N GLY A 187 -8.53 6.30 21.63
CA GLY A 187 -9.85 6.23 22.27
C GLY A 187 -10.62 4.94 22.01
N MET A 188 -9.97 3.91 21.45
CA MET A 188 -10.59 2.60 21.24
C MET A 188 -10.60 1.77 22.52
N ASP A 189 -11.66 0.98 22.71
CA ASP A 189 -11.79 -0.01 23.79
C ASP A 189 -12.08 -1.40 23.21
N LEU A 190 -11.00 -2.08 22.82
CA LEU A 190 -11.09 -3.36 22.14
C LEU A 190 -11.47 -4.50 23.09
N ASP A 191 -12.49 -5.27 22.73
CA ASP A 191 -12.95 -6.42 23.50
C ASP A 191 -11.84 -7.49 23.61
N PRO A 192 -11.67 -8.12 24.77
CA PRO A 192 -10.72 -9.21 24.98
C PRO A 192 -10.85 -10.36 23.95
N LYS A 193 -12.04 -10.61 23.42
CA LYS A 193 -12.25 -11.63 22.39
C LYS A 193 -11.48 -11.30 21.08
N LEU A 194 -11.43 -10.03 20.67
CA LEU A 194 -10.62 -9.61 19.54
C LEU A 194 -9.13 -9.82 19.83
N LEU A 195 -8.70 -9.47 21.05
CA LEU A 195 -7.29 -9.58 21.45
C LEU A 195 -6.80 -11.04 21.51
N GLN A 196 -7.70 -12.00 21.74
CA GLN A 196 -7.38 -13.43 21.65
C GLN A 196 -7.18 -13.92 20.22
N LEU A 197 -7.79 -13.23 19.24
CA LEU A 197 -7.71 -13.56 17.81
C LEU A 197 -6.59 -12.79 17.10
N ALA A 198 -6.01 -11.79 17.75
CA ALA A 198 -5.04 -10.87 17.17
C ALA A 198 -3.62 -11.14 17.70
N GLU A 199 -2.63 -10.80 16.91
CA GLU A 199 -1.26 -10.61 17.35
C GLU A 199 -1.18 -9.24 18.04
N VAL A 200 -1.00 -9.24 19.37
CA VAL A 200 -1.02 -8.03 20.20
C VAL A 200 0.39 -7.53 20.42
N VAL A 201 0.66 -6.28 20.03
CA VAL A 201 1.89 -5.55 20.33
C VAL A 201 1.62 -4.56 21.47
N ARG A 202 2.51 -4.61 22.49
CA ARG A 202 2.41 -3.81 23.72
C ARG A 202 3.33 -2.59 23.65
#